data_8bd87db84e9da6a336f34481ca232bfc
#
_entry.id   8bd87db84e9da6a336f34481ca232bfc
#
_cell.length_a   1.000
_cell.length_b   1.000
_cell.length_c   1.000
_cell.angle_alpha   90.00
_cell.angle_beta   90.00
_cell.angle_gamma   90.00
#
_symmetry.space_group_name_H-M   'P 1'
#
loop_
_entity.id
_entity.type
_entity.pdbx_description
1 polymer ?
#
loop_
_entity_poly.entity_id
_entity_poly.type
_entity_poly.pdbx_seq_one_letter_code
_entity_poly.pdbx_strand_id
1 'polypeptide(L)'
;MNSVERLFSKNEIKTLENIIDTAIKVSNAQTGSLLLARDDGSLFIAAGRGLLDKYIGSQIELDKKTVSGYVFQTGKPFIIDDNNISQFSRRKERKSYSISLPIKKTTNQVVGILNLNRSDQSFEKKSIQQLEAFATNIAILLEENSLRQERERIIIALSEIIELFSSSCCNDSFNEVFEKIYYAVKILTGVKSSSVFRLSKKRPYIVFSKEWPKGMNWKKFDQISQQIQDLIDQKKVAFINFDSKTRLLFIPFISINHPPFLFIGIFGKEIDIIDYLVLSIVENMGNSTLENITLFKKSKKLTQERERNRLARELHYGLAQILASTQIYLHFLENALSEDNREQIEILKKIKSLNSLGIEESRFILSELKGKPITTAQFKDKINEMTNLFVTPGNRIGIDYRVETEKIPYRIYKMILKILQETLSNIQKHAQADKITIHVANSKRQIILFVEDNGIGFDPEIIDEKGAEHFGLQNLRERVRILRGKFKIDSKLGSGTKIMVKIPYEENESNLSLEG
;
A
#
# COMPACT_ATOMS: atom_id res chain seq x y z
N MET A 1 25.18 35.81 -2.29
CA MET A 1 24.24 35.54 -3.39
C MET A 1 23.23 36.66 -3.42
N ASN A 2 23.19 37.45 -4.50
CA ASN A 2 22.25 38.56 -4.65
C ASN A 2 20.81 38.04 -4.66
N SER A 3 19.88 38.82 -4.13
CA SER A 3 18.47 38.45 -4.06
C SER A 3 17.85 38.09 -5.43
N VAL A 4 18.43 38.56 -6.52
CA VAL A 4 18.03 38.27 -7.91
C VAL A 4 18.47 36.85 -8.32
N GLU A 5 19.65 36.39 -7.89
CA GLU A 5 20.15 35.02 -8.19
C GLU A 5 19.34 33.92 -7.50
N ARG A 6 18.49 34.26 -6.53
CA ARG A 6 17.51 33.35 -5.91
C ARG A 6 16.19 33.26 -6.67
N LEU A 7 15.90 34.26 -7.50
CA LEU A 7 14.63 34.39 -8.23
C LEU A 7 14.76 34.04 -9.71
N PHE A 8 15.96 34.17 -10.28
CA PHE A 8 16.23 33.96 -11.70
C PHE A 8 17.46 33.09 -11.91
N SER A 9 17.43 32.26 -12.93
CA SER A 9 18.61 31.52 -13.42
C SER A 9 19.62 32.47 -14.05
N LYS A 10 20.89 32.01 -14.17
CA LYS A 10 21.94 32.82 -14.85
C LYS A 10 21.56 33.21 -16.28
N ASN A 11 20.85 32.36 -17.00
CA ASN A 11 20.40 32.64 -18.37
C ASN A 11 19.32 33.72 -18.41
N GLU A 12 18.42 33.71 -17.42
CA GLU A 12 17.35 34.73 -17.30
C GLU A 12 17.92 36.10 -16.95
N ILE A 13 18.86 36.15 -16.00
CA ILE A 13 19.56 37.40 -15.66
C ILE A 13 20.24 37.99 -16.92
N LYS A 14 20.92 37.15 -17.68
CA LYS A 14 21.55 37.58 -18.94
C LYS A 14 20.55 38.07 -19.97
N THR A 15 19.37 37.44 -20.04
CA THR A 15 18.28 37.88 -20.92
C THR A 15 17.75 39.26 -20.51
N LEU A 16 17.53 39.48 -19.20
CA LEU A 16 17.09 40.75 -18.65
C LEU A 16 18.11 41.87 -18.90
N GLU A 17 19.41 41.57 -18.77
CA GLU A 17 20.48 42.49 -19.08
C GLU A 17 20.50 42.88 -20.57
N ASN A 18 20.38 41.91 -21.48
CA ASN A 18 20.31 42.15 -22.93
C ASN A 18 19.08 43.01 -23.31
N ILE A 19 17.96 42.83 -22.63
CA ILE A 19 16.77 43.66 -22.81
C ILE A 19 17.08 45.12 -22.49
N ILE A 20 17.75 45.40 -21.36
CA ILE A 20 18.11 46.76 -20.96
C ILE A 20 19.12 47.38 -21.95
N ASP A 21 20.15 46.58 -22.32
CA ASP A 21 21.14 47.05 -23.27
C ASP A 21 20.52 47.45 -24.63
N THR A 22 19.53 46.68 -25.06
CA THR A 22 18.77 46.98 -26.28
C THR A 22 17.92 48.24 -26.12
N ALA A 23 17.23 48.36 -25.00
CA ALA A 23 16.42 49.56 -24.69
C ALA A 23 17.26 50.84 -24.64
N ILE A 24 18.44 50.77 -24.01
CA ILE A 24 19.42 51.88 -23.97
C ILE A 24 19.88 52.28 -25.38
N LYS A 25 20.25 51.30 -26.21
CA LYS A 25 20.68 51.56 -27.59
C LYS A 25 19.57 52.19 -28.43
N VAL A 26 18.35 51.66 -28.38
CA VAL A 26 17.22 52.17 -29.16
C VAL A 26 16.83 53.58 -28.75
N SER A 27 16.97 53.93 -27.48
CA SER A 27 16.57 55.22 -26.93
C SER A 27 17.69 56.24 -26.80
N ASN A 28 18.94 55.89 -27.13
CA ASN A 28 20.11 56.68 -26.80
C ASN A 28 20.18 57.08 -25.32
N ALA A 29 19.66 56.24 -24.42
CA ALA A 29 19.74 56.46 -22.99
C ALA A 29 21.15 56.18 -22.47
N GLN A 30 21.54 56.82 -21.37
CA GLN A 30 22.81 56.61 -20.69
C GLN A 30 22.73 55.54 -19.63
N THR A 31 21.55 55.43 -19.00
CA THR A 31 21.32 54.41 -17.98
C THR A 31 19.90 53.86 -18.10
N GLY A 32 19.72 52.62 -17.62
CA GLY A 32 18.43 51.95 -17.63
C GLY A 32 18.27 50.99 -16.49
N SER A 33 17.03 50.76 -16.07
CA SER A 33 16.66 49.72 -15.09
C SER A 33 15.37 49.04 -15.46
N LEU A 34 15.31 47.77 -15.19
CA LEU A 34 14.11 46.95 -15.30
C LEU A 34 13.65 46.57 -13.89
N LEU A 35 12.45 46.99 -13.54
CA LEU A 35 11.78 46.64 -12.30
C LEU A 35 10.74 45.56 -12.60
N LEU A 36 10.68 44.52 -11.79
CA LEU A 36 9.65 43.50 -11.90
C LEU A 36 8.83 43.39 -10.63
N ALA A 37 7.55 43.05 -10.78
CA ALA A 37 6.64 42.82 -9.68
C ALA A 37 6.85 41.39 -9.10
N ARG A 38 6.77 41.26 -7.77
CA ARG A 38 6.65 40.01 -7.06
C ARG A 38 5.18 39.66 -6.85
N ASP A 39 4.93 38.39 -6.44
CA ASP A 39 3.58 37.92 -6.12
C ASP A 39 2.92 38.68 -4.98
N ASP A 40 3.71 39.27 -4.08
CA ASP A 40 3.22 40.14 -2.99
C ASP A 40 2.89 41.57 -3.46
N GLY A 41 3.02 41.84 -4.75
CA GLY A 41 2.77 43.15 -5.35
C GLY A 41 3.90 44.14 -5.19
N SER A 42 5.00 43.83 -4.52
CA SER A 42 6.17 44.70 -4.40
C SER A 42 7.00 44.71 -5.70
N LEU A 43 7.70 45.85 -5.97
CA LEU A 43 8.65 45.97 -7.08
C LEU A 43 10.09 45.78 -6.59
N PHE A 44 10.92 45.17 -7.41
CA PHE A 44 12.35 45.10 -7.18
C PHE A 44 13.14 45.36 -8.47
N ILE A 45 14.38 45.82 -8.36
CA ILE A 45 15.27 46.05 -9.52
C ILE A 45 15.81 44.68 -9.97
N ALA A 46 15.27 44.18 -11.08
CA ALA A 46 15.68 42.89 -11.63
C ALA A 46 17.01 42.98 -12.40
N ALA A 47 17.20 44.08 -13.13
CA ALA A 47 18.45 44.33 -13.86
C ALA A 47 18.65 45.83 -14.06
N GLY A 48 19.89 46.28 -14.33
CA GLY A 48 20.21 47.67 -14.56
C GLY A 48 21.55 47.89 -15.27
N ARG A 49 21.67 49.02 -15.94
CA ARG A 49 22.90 49.53 -16.53
C ARG A 49 23.13 50.96 -16.10
N GLY A 50 24.38 51.24 -15.71
CA GLY A 50 24.74 52.55 -15.17
C GLY A 50 24.23 52.77 -13.72
N LEU A 51 23.79 51.72 -13.06
CA LEU A 51 23.46 51.65 -11.65
C LEU A 51 24.56 50.92 -10.90
N LEU A 52 24.74 51.24 -9.61
CA LEU A 52 25.63 50.48 -8.75
C LEU A 52 25.00 49.09 -8.50
N ASP A 53 25.79 48.01 -8.58
CA ASP A 53 25.38 46.62 -8.44
C ASP A 53 24.63 46.35 -7.12
N LYS A 54 24.93 47.11 -6.06
CA LYS A 54 24.24 47.03 -4.76
C LYS A 54 22.75 47.31 -4.82
N TYR A 55 22.26 47.99 -5.87
CA TYR A 55 20.82 48.26 -6.02
C TYR A 55 20.08 47.17 -6.76
N ILE A 56 20.78 46.30 -7.47
CA ILE A 56 20.17 45.15 -8.13
C ILE A 56 19.63 44.19 -7.07
N GLY A 57 18.34 43.83 -7.14
CA GLY A 57 17.64 43.05 -6.18
C GLY A 57 17.01 43.83 -5.02
N SER A 58 17.29 45.15 -4.94
CA SER A 58 16.65 45.99 -3.90
C SER A 58 15.16 46.15 -4.18
N GLN A 59 14.37 46.07 -3.11
CA GLN A 59 12.95 46.33 -3.15
C GLN A 59 12.68 47.86 -3.25
N ILE A 60 11.71 48.22 -4.07
CA ILE A 60 11.26 49.61 -4.22
C ILE A 60 9.90 49.76 -3.57
N GLU A 61 9.78 50.77 -2.68
CA GLU A 61 8.50 51.12 -2.08
C GLU A 61 7.55 51.66 -3.15
N LEU A 62 6.33 51.13 -3.15
CA LEU A 62 5.24 51.55 -4.05
C LEU A 62 4.52 52.80 -3.51
N ASP A 63 5.24 53.88 -3.23
CA ASP A 63 4.61 55.15 -2.90
C ASP A 63 4.15 55.86 -4.19
N LYS A 64 2.88 56.31 -4.21
CA LYS A 64 2.32 57.13 -5.32
C LYS A 64 3.12 58.39 -5.61
N LYS A 65 3.93 58.84 -4.67
CA LYS A 65 4.82 59.99 -4.82
C LYS A 65 6.08 59.68 -5.61
N THR A 66 6.37 58.38 -5.85
CA THR A 66 7.49 57.98 -6.71
C THR A 66 7.01 57.76 -8.15
N VAL A 67 7.87 58.04 -9.12
CA VAL A 67 7.55 57.82 -10.54
C VAL A 67 7.21 56.36 -10.81
N SER A 68 8.00 55.44 -10.26
CA SER A 68 7.75 53.98 -10.42
C SER A 68 6.45 53.53 -9.77
N GLY A 69 6.12 54.06 -8.58
CA GLY A 69 4.82 53.78 -7.92
C GLY A 69 3.62 54.31 -8.72
N TYR A 70 3.73 55.49 -9.29
CA TYR A 70 2.70 56.06 -10.18
C TYR A 70 2.47 55.19 -11.42
N VAL A 71 3.56 54.83 -12.14
CA VAL A 71 3.49 54.03 -13.36
C VAL A 71 2.92 52.64 -13.07
N PHE A 72 3.32 52.02 -11.97
CA PHE A 72 2.84 50.69 -11.59
C PHE A 72 1.33 50.69 -11.27
N GLN A 73 0.87 51.66 -10.50
CA GLN A 73 -0.54 51.74 -10.08
C GLN A 73 -1.47 52.20 -11.19
N THR A 74 -1.04 53.16 -12.03
CA THR A 74 -1.90 53.71 -13.08
C THR A 74 -1.79 52.97 -14.41
N GLY A 75 -0.70 52.23 -14.61
CA GLY A 75 -0.38 51.64 -15.89
C GLY A 75 -0.13 52.65 -17.00
N LYS A 76 0.10 53.92 -16.69
CA LYS A 76 0.39 54.96 -17.68
C LYS A 76 1.88 55.31 -17.69
N PRO A 77 2.48 55.52 -18.88
CA PRO A 77 3.86 55.95 -18.96
C PRO A 77 4.03 57.31 -18.26
N PHE A 78 5.23 57.52 -17.70
CA PHE A 78 5.59 58.80 -17.11
C PHE A 78 6.90 59.28 -17.72
N ILE A 79 6.92 60.54 -18.18
CA ILE A 79 8.03 61.14 -18.87
C ILE A 79 8.44 62.39 -18.13
N ILE A 80 9.72 62.52 -17.81
CA ILE A 80 10.32 63.78 -17.31
C ILE A 80 10.96 64.48 -18.49
N ASP A 81 10.38 65.62 -18.89
CA ASP A 81 10.80 66.46 -19.98
C ASP A 81 11.10 67.89 -19.50
N ASP A 82 11.37 68.82 -20.42
CA ASP A 82 11.65 70.23 -20.09
C ASP A 82 10.55 70.95 -19.35
N ASN A 83 9.31 70.48 -19.46
CA ASN A 83 8.14 71.10 -18.83
C ASN A 83 7.99 70.76 -17.35
N ASN A 84 8.42 69.55 -16.91
CA ASN A 84 8.22 69.06 -15.56
C ASN A 84 9.48 68.70 -14.79
N ILE A 85 10.66 68.78 -15.40
CA ILE A 85 11.95 68.38 -14.84
C ILE A 85 12.27 69.07 -13.50
N SER A 86 11.82 70.33 -13.33
CA SER A 86 12.02 71.08 -12.12
C SER A 86 11.30 70.52 -10.89
N GLN A 87 10.22 69.78 -11.07
CA GLN A 87 9.42 69.19 -9.99
C GLN A 87 10.06 67.89 -9.41
N PHE A 88 10.86 67.20 -10.19
CA PHE A 88 11.41 65.88 -9.86
C PHE A 88 12.95 65.88 -9.66
N SER A 89 13.64 66.96 -9.97
CA SER A 89 15.08 67.09 -9.77
C SER A 89 15.43 67.39 -8.32
N ARG A 90 16.03 66.41 -7.63
CA ARG A 90 16.55 66.57 -6.25
C ARG A 90 17.83 67.46 -6.16
N ARG A 91 18.51 67.71 -7.28
CA ARG A 91 19.68 68.59 -7.38
C ARG A 91 19.49 69.58 -8.53
N LYS A 92 19.39 70.84 -8.21
CA LYS A 92 19.19 71.96 -9.18
C LYS A 92 20.26 72.06 -10.28
N GLU A 93 21.37 71.29 -10.18
CA GLU A 93 22.54 71.43 -11.04
C GLU A 93 22.67 70.36 -12.17
N ARG A 94 21.85 69.30 -12.20
CA ARG A 94 21.87 68.28 -13.27
C ARG A 94 20.47 68.02 -13.80
N LYS A 95 20.21 68.47 -15.02
CA LYS A 95 19.01 68.07 -15.77
C LYS A 95 19.14 66.57 -16.10
N SER A 96 18.15 65.78 -15.72
CA SER A 96 18.06 64.36 -16.04
C SER A 96 16.68 64.07 -16.58
N TYR A 97 16.63 63.80 -17.88
CA TYR A 97 15.40 63.38 -18.56
C TYR A 97 15.20 61.87 -18.32
N SER A 98 14.00 61.46 -18.02
CA SER A 98 13.67 60.08 -17.80
C SER A 98 12.35 59.68 -18.42
N ILE A 99 12.27 58.42 -18.83
CA ILE A 99 11.03 57.76 -19.22
C ILE A 99 10.86 56.50 -18.42
N SER A 100 9.66 56.31 -17.86
CA SER A 100 9.22 55.15 -17.11
C SER A 100 8.03 54.54 -17.82
N LEU A 101 8.16 53.35 -18.34
CA LEU A 101 7.17 52.66 -19.15
C LEU A 101 6.65 51.42 -18.41
N PRO A 102 5.33 51.22 -18.32
CA PRO A 102 4.76 50.01 -17.75
C PRO A 102 4.95 48.82 -18.70
N ILE A 103 5.35 47.73 -18.16
CA ILE A 103 5.38 46.43 -18.84
C ILE A 103 4.06 45.72 -18.47
N LYS A 104 3.18 45.51 -19.44
CA LYS A 104 1.83 45.01 -19.21
C LYS A 104 1.61 43.66 -19.89
N LYS A 105 1.04 42.71 -19.16
CA LYS A 105 0.49 41.49 -19.75
C LYS A 105 -0.68 41.80 -20.70
N THR A 106 -1.05 40.81 -21.50
CA THR A 106 -2.26 40.82 -22.36
C THR A 106 -3.54 41.13 -21.59
N THR A 107 -3.58 40.78 -20.29
CA THR A 107 -4.66 41.09 -19.34
C THR A 107 -4.68 42.56 -18.85
N ASN A 108 -3.78 43.39 -19.35
CA ASN A 108 -3.58 44.78 -18.93
C ASN A 108 -2.99 44.98 -17.51
N GLN A 109 -2.58 43.88 -16.85
CA GLN A 109 -1.90 43.91 -15.57
C GLN A 109 -0.43 44.36 -15.76
N VAL A 110 0.01 45.32 -14.93
CA VAL A 110 1.41 45.76 -14.92
C VAL A 110 2.23 44.73 -14.17
N VAL A 111 3.25 44.16 -14.83
CA VAL A 111 4.17 43.16 -14.28
C VAL A 111 5.59 43.70 -14.09
N GLY A 112 5.85 44.90 -14.56
CA GLY A 112 7.15 45.56 -14.41
C GLY A 112 7.16 46.96 -14.93
N ILE A 113 8.32 47.63 -14.81
CA ILE A 113 8.56 48.97 -15.30
C ILE A 113 9.95 49.00 -15.95
N LEU A 114 10.01 49.59 -17.13
CA LEU A 114 11.28 49.91 -17.79
C LEU A 114 11.57 51.43 -17.56
N ASN A 115 12.64 51.74 -16.84
CA ASN A 115 13.12 53.09 -16.62
C ASN A 115 14.38 53.33 -17.48
N LEU A 116 14.40 54.45 -18.19
CA LEU A 116 15.54 54.90 -19.01
C LEU A 116 15.83 56.36 -18.70
N ASN A 117 17.11 56.71 -18.56
CA ASN A 117 17.54 58.07 -18.25
C ASN A 117 18.61 58.54 -19.20
N ARG A 118 18.58 59.88 -19.49
CA ARG A 118 19.61 60.59 -20.23
C ARG A 118 19.79 62.03 -19.74
N SER A 119 20.93 62.64 -19.98
CA SER A 119 21.29 63.95 -19.46
C SER A 119 21.32 65.07 -20.51
N ASP A 120 21.21 64.70 -21.78
CA ASP A 120 21.49 65.62 -22.90
C ASP A 120 20.21 66.25 -23.47
N GLN A 121 19.13 65.54 -23.67
CA GLN A 121 17.91 66.00 -24.29
C GLN A 121 16.70 65.17 -23.89
N SER A 122 15.47 65.74 -24.06
CA SER A 122 14.21 65.00 -23.79
C SER A 122 13.98 63.88 -24.83
N PHE A 123 13.14 62.87 -24.49
CA PHE A 123 12.80 61.81 -25.40
C PHE A 123 11.85 62.28 -26.50
N GLU A 124 12.19 62.01 -27.76
CA GLU A 124 11.35 62.34 -28.90
C GLU A 124 10.10 61.46 -28.95
N LYS A 125 8.99 61.99 -29.45
CA LYS A 125 7.70 61.31 -29.52
C LYS A 125 7.78 59.96 -30.28
N LYS A 126 8.61 59.92 -31.36
CA LYS A 126 8.84 58.71 -32.13
C LYS A 126 9.57 57.63 -31.32
N SER A 127 10.59 58.02 -30.55
CA SER A 127 11.33 57.12 -29.66
C SER A 127 10.44 56.58 -28.54
N ILE A 128 9.52 57.38 -28.01
CA ILE A 128 8.56 56.96 -26.99
C ILE A 128 7.66 55.85 -27.53
N GLN A 129 7.10 55.99 -28.74
CA GLN A 129 6.25 54.96 -29.37
C GLN A 129 7.02 53.67 -29.62
N GLN A 130 8.30 53.74 -30.04
CA GLN A 130 9.14 52.55 -30.19
C GLN A 130 9.42 51.86 -28.87
N LEU A 131 9.62 52.59 -27.78
CA LEU A 131 9.87 52.06 -26.46
C LEU A 131 8.59 51.45 -25.83
N GLU A 132 7.40 52.01 -26.09
CA GLU A 132 6.13 51.40 -25.68
C GLU A 132 5.91 50.05 -26.39
N ALA A 133 6.15 49.98 -27.69
CA ALA A 133 6.11 48.72 -28.42
C ALA A 133 7.15 47.72 -27.88
N PHE A 134 8.34 48.18 -27.50
CA PHE A 134 9.40 47.38 -26.91
C PHE A 134 8.99 46.86 -25.51
N ALA A 135 8.40 47.70 -24.67
CA ALA A 135 7.86 47.31 -23.37
C ALA A 135 6.76 46.23 -23.50
N THR A 136 5.93 46.28 -24.53
CA THR A 136 4.93 45.25 -24.85
C THR A 136 5.62 43.94 -25.23
N ASN A 137 6.66 43.98 -26.06
CA ASN A 137 7.42 42.76 -26.41
C ASN A 137 8.12 42.16 -25.19
N ILE A 138 8.63 42.97 -24.26
CA ILE A 138 9.20 42.47 -22.99
C ILE A 138 8.15 41.72 -22.20
N ALA A 139 6.92 42.27 -22.11
CA ALA A 139 5.83 41.58 -21.40
C ALA A 139 5.53 40.19 -21.97
N ILE A 140 5.48 40.09 -23.31
CA ILE A 140 5.25 38.81 -24.00
C ILE A 140 6.39 37.83 -23.69
N LEU A 141 7.65 38.27 -23.76
CA LEU A 141 8.81 37.41 -23.46
C LEU A 141 8.81 36.92 -21.99
N LEU A 142 8.44 37.78 -21.04
CA LEU A 142 8.33 37.40 -19.63
C LEU A 142 7.21 36.40 -19.40
N GLU A 143 6.07 36.59 -20.07
CA GLU A 143 4.92 35.67 -20.00
C GLU A 143 5.25 34.30 -20.62
N GLU A 144 5.87 34.28 -21.79
CA GLU A 144 6.32 33.04 -22.43
C GLU A 144 7.33 32.27 -21.57
N ASN A 145 8.31 32.96 -20.97
CA ASN A 145 9.27 32.33 -20.08
C ASN A 145 8.61 31.75 -18.82
N SER A 146 7.69 32.46 -18.22
CA SER A 146 6.94 31.97 -17.06
C SER A 146 6.15 30.69 -17.39
N LEU A 147 5.41 30.70 -18.52
CA LEU A 147 4.66 29.55 -18.99
C LEU A 147 5.58 28.36 -19.33
N ARG A 148 6.76 28.64 -19.89
CA ARG A 148 7.75 27.61 -20.19
C ARG A 148 8.28 26.94 -18.92
N GLN A 149 8.64 27.72 -17.92
CA GLN A 149 9.12 27.18 -16.63
C GLN A 149 8.06 26.33 -15.93
N GLU A 150 6.82 26.80 -15.95
CA GLU A 150 5.70 26.05 -15.36
C GLU A 150 5.49 24.73 -16.10
N ARG A 151 5.57 24.74 -17.43
CA ARG A 151 5.48 23.55 -18.27
C ARG A 151 6.61 22.55 -17.96
N GLU A 152 7.86 23.01 -17.85
CA GLU A 152 9.04 22.20 -17.51
C GLU A 152 8.87 21.57 -16.11
N ARG A 153 8.40 22.35 -15.13
CA ARG A 153 8.12 21.85 -13.78
C ARG A 153 7.07 20.72 -13.78
N ILE A 154 6.01 20.88 -14.55
CA ILE A 154 4.95 19.86 -14.66
C ILE A 154 5.50 18.59 -15.33
N ILE A 155 6.27 18.73 -16.40
CA ILE A 155 6.86 17.57 -17.11
C ILE A 155 7.79 16.80 -16.17
N ILE A 156 8.63 17.47 -15.39
CA ILE A 156 9.53 16.83 -14.42
C ILE A 156 8.69 16.10 -13.36
N ALA A 157 7.69 16.77 -12.77
CA ALA A 157 6.83 16.16 -11.76
C ALA A 157 6.08 14.93 -12.30
N LEU A 158 5.53 15.01 -13.51
CA LEU A 158 4.87 13.88 -14.17
C LEU A 158 5.84 12.72 -14.44
N SER A 159 7.08 13.03 -14.88
CA SER A 159 8.09 12.01 -15.13
C SER A 159 8.45 11.26 -13.84
N GLU A 160 8.65 11.97 -12.73
CA GLU A 160 8.92 11.37 -11.42
C GLU A 160 7.74 10.52 -10.94
N ILE A 161 6.50 10.98 -11.12
CA ILE A 161 5.29 10.24 -10.77
C ILE A 161 5.17 8.95 -11.59
N ILE A 162 5.39 9.04 -12.91
CA ILE A 162 5.35 7.87 -13.80
C ILE A 162 6.42 6.86 -13.39
N GLU A 163 7.64 7.30 -13.06
CA GLU A 163 8.72 6.43 -12.62
C GLU A 163 8.36 5.72 -11.29
N LEU A 164 7.79 6.44 -10.32
CA LEU A 164 7.32 5.87 -9.06
C LEU A 164 6.32 4.73 -9.27
N PHE A 165 5.36 4.90 -10.18
CA PHE A 165 4.34 3.89 -10.43
C PHE A 165 4.79 2.80 -11.41
N SER A 166 5.68 3.08 -12.35
CA SER A 166 6.23 2.09 -13.28
C SER A 166 7.09 1.05 -12.57
N SER A 167 7.73 1.41 -11.47
CA SER A 167 8.47 0.49 -10.59
C SER A 167 7.56 -0.42 -9.75
N SER A 168 6.22 -0.29 -9.86
CA SER A 168 5.28 -1.10 -9.09
C SER A 168 5.24 -2.53 -9.62
N CYS A 169 5.51 -3.50 -8.72
CA CYS A 169 5.42 -4.92 -9.01
C CYS A 169 4.08 -5.47 -8.52
N CYS A 170 3.58 -6.52 -9.20
CA CYS A 170 2.37 -7.23 -8.77
C CYS A 170 2.48 -7.86 -7.37
N ASN A 171 3.70 -7.94 -6.81
CA ASN A 171 3.96 -8.42 -5.45
C ASN A 171 3.96 -7.32 -4.39
N ASP A 172 3.84 -6.04 -4.77
CA ASP A 172 3.80 -4.93 -3.83
C ASP A 172 2.67 -5.10 -2.82
N SER A 173 2.88 -4.62 -1.61
CA SER A 173 1.84 -4.48 -0.60
C SER A 173 1.03 -3.20 -0.85
N PHE A 174 -0.17 -3.11 -0.30
CA PHE A 174 -0.92 -1.86 -0.33
C PHE A 174 -0.15 -0.69 0.30
N ASN A 175 0.62 -0.95 1.36
CA ASN A 175 1.41 0.08 2.03
C ASN A 175 2.48 0.68 1.12
N GLU A 176 3.15 -0.12 0.29
CA GLU A 176 4.12 0.37 -0.69
C GLU A 176 3.46 1.25 -1.75
N VAL A 177 2.25 0.90 -2.20
CA VAL A 177 1.48 1.75 -3.11
C VAL A 177 1.07 3.07 -2.45
N PHE A 178 0.60 3.04 -1.19
CA PHE A 178 0.25 4.25 -0.45
C PHE A 178 1.47 5.14 -0.21
N GLU A 179 2.64 4.58 -0.02
CA GLU A 179 3.88 5.33 0.07
C GLU A 179 4.22 6.04 -1.25
N LYS A 180 4.08 5.36 -2.38
CA LYS A 180 4.24 5.96 -3.72
C LYS A 180 3.23 7.09 -3.96
N ILE A 181 1.96 6.87 -3.61
CA ILE A 181 0.92 7.91 -3.69
C ILE A 181 1.30 9.12 -2.82
N TYR A 182 1.76 8.91 -1.58
CA TYR A 182 2.22 9.99 -0.72
C TYR A 182 3.34 10.81 -1.36
N TYR A 183 4.37 10.15 -1.91
CA TYR A 183 5.47 10.85 -2.57
C TYR A 183 5.02 11.61 -3.81
N ALA A 184 4.17 11.02 -4.65
CA ALA A 184 3.60 11.69 -5.82
C ALA A 184 2.81 12.95 -5.44
N VAL A 185 1.93 12.85 -4.42
CA VAL A 185 1.18 14.00 -3.92
C VAL A 185 2.12 15.04 -3.30
N LYS A 186 3.16 14.61 -2.58
CA LYS A 186 4.15 15.52 -1.96
C LYS A 186 4.94 16.33 -3.00
N ILE A 187 5.34 15.73 -4.10
CA ILE A 187 6.03 16.40 -5.22
C ILE A 187 5.17 17.55 -5.76
N LEU A 188 3.87 17.32 -5.94
CA LEU A 188 2.94 18.28 -6.51
C LEU A 188 2.55 19.38 -5.52
N THR A 189 2.10 18.99 -4.35
CA THR A 189 1.41 19.89 -3.42
C THR A 189 2.27 20.33 -2.23
N GLY A 190 3.42 19.70 -2.03
CA GLY A 190 4.24 19.91 -0.85
C GLY A 190 3.58 19.42 0.46
N VAL A 191 2.59 18.50 0.36
CA VAL A 191 1.93 17.91 1.52
C VAL A 191 2.96 17.31 2.49
N LYS A 192 2.87 17.67 3.77
CA LYS A 192 3.77 17.14 4.80
C LYS A 192 3.15 15.98 5.55
N SER A 193 1.86 16.08 5.83
CA SER A 193 1.12 15.18 6.69
C SER A 193 -0.02 14.52 5.92
N SER A 194 -0.09 13.19 5.95
CA SER A 194 -1.14 12.46 5.24
C SER A 194 -1.52 11.16 5.93
N SER A 195 -2.71 10.67 5.63
CA SER A 195 -3.20 9.37 6.07
C SER A 195 -4.09 8.75 5.00
N VAL A 196 -4.07 7.41 4.91
CA VAL A 196 -5.01 6.65 4.08
C VAL A 196 -5.97 5.91 4.99
N PHE A 197 -7.24 6.16 4.79
CA PHE A 197 -8.33 5.49 5.50
C PHE A 197 -8.92 4.39 4.62
N ARG A 198 -9.11 3.20 5.19
CA ARG A 198 -9.95 2.18 4.58
C ARG A 198 -11.40 2.49 4.92
N LEU A 199 -12.24 2.63 3.91
CA LEU A 199 -13.66 2.86 4.08
C LEU A 199 -14.36 1.54 4.41
N SER A 200 -15.07 1.50 5.53
CA SER A 200 -15.77 0.32 6.05
C SER A 200 -17.21 0.68 6.39
N LYS A 201 -18.14 -0.30 6.27
CA LYS A 201 -19.55 -0.12 6.64
C LYS A 201 -19.76 0.27 8.11
N LYS A 202 -18.83 -0.11 9.01
CA LYS A 202 -18.94 0.23 10.44
C LYS A 202 -18.33 1.60 10.73
N ARG A 203 -17.04 1.78 10.49
CA ARG A 203 -16.29 3.05 10.62
C ARG A 203 -15.01 2.97 9.79
N PRO A 204 -14.63 4.04 9.08
CA PRO A 204 -13.33 4.12 8.45
C PRO A 204 -12.19 4.06 9.47
N TYR A 205 -11.07 3.42 9.09
CA TYR A 205 -9.89 3.31 9.94
C TYR A 205 -8.60 3.52 9.13
N ILE A 206 -7.54 3.99 9.81
CA ILE A 206 -6.26 4.30 9.19
C ILE A 206 -5.53 3.00 8.85
N VAL A 207 -5.07 2.87 7.60
CA VAL A 207 -4.24 1.76 7.11
C VAL A 207 -2.81 2.20 6.79
N PHE A 208 -2.60 3.49 6.56
CA PHE A 208 -1.29 4.07 6.30
C PHE A 208 -1.26 5.52 6.79
N SER A 209 -0.12 5.99 7.30
CA SER A 209 0.06 7.40 7.69
C SER A 209 1.51 7.83 7.64
N LYS A 210 1.72 9.11 7.29
CA LYS A 210 3.02 9.82 7.34
C LYS A 210 2.81 11.15 8.06
N GLU A 211 3.55 11.36 9.13
CA GLU A 211 3.51 12.60 9.95
C GLU A 211 2.08 13.04 10.37
N TRP A 212 1.16 12.09 10.52
CA TRP A 212 -0.24 12.38 10.82
C TRP A 212 -0.41 12.91 12.25
N PRO A 213 -1.15 14.01 12.46
CA PRO A 213 -1.30 14.61 13.78
C PRO A 213 -1.94 13.65 14.79
N LYS A 214 -1.34 13.55 15.99
CA LYS A 214 -1.90 12.76 17.08
C LYS A 214 -3.31 13.22 17.43
N GLY A 215 -4.26 12.28 17.51
CA GLY A 215 -5.67 12.56 17.82
C GLY A 215 -6.53 13.00 16.63
N MET A 216 -5.98 13.17 15.43
CA MET A 216 -6.76 13.40 14.22
C MET A 216 -7.26 12.06 13.69
N ASN A 217 -8.46 11.67 14.08
CA ASN A 217 -9.14 10.43 13.68
C ASN A 217 -10.42 10.75 12.91
N TRP A 218 -11.12 9.72 12.43
CA TRP A 218 -12.33 9.89 11.60
C TRP A 218 -13.42 10.75 12.26
N LYS A 219 -13.56 10.72 13.57
CA LYS A 219 -14.54 11.55 14.30
C LYS A 219 -14.35 13.06 14.10
N LYS A 220 -13.12 13.50 13.83
CA LYS A 220 -12.83 14.91 13.54
C LYS A 220 -13.45 15.38 12.21
N PHE A 221 -13.78 14.45 11.32
CA PHE A 221 -14.38 14.74 10.01
C PHE A 221 -15.91 14.67 10.02
N ASP A 222 -16.56 14.43 11.16
CA ASP A 222 -18.02 14.31 11.24
C ASP A 222 -18.73 15.58 10.73
N GLN A 223 -18.14 16.77 10.93
CA GLN A 223 -18.69 18.05 10.47
C GLN A 223 -18.70 18.19 8.93
N ILE A 224 -17.81 17.50 8.23
CA ILE A 224 -17.71 17.51 6.76
C ILE A 224 -18.04 16.13 6.16
N SER A 225 -18.67 15.26 6.94
CA SER A 225 -18.96 13.87 6.54
C SER A 225 -19.80 13.77 5.28
N GLN A 226 -20.79 14.65 5.11
CA GLN A 226 -21.62 14.68 3.90
C GLN A 226 -20.79 15.07 2.68
N GLN A 227 -19.94 16.09 2.78
CA GLN A 227 -19.05 16.50 1.69
C GLN A 227 -18.09 15.37 1.30
N ILE A 228 -17.53 14.67 2.28
CA ILE A 228 -16.68 13.50 2.02
C ILE A 228 -17.46 12.40 1.33
N GLN A 229 -18.71 12.13 1.74
CA GLN A 229 -19.56 11.13 1.09
C GLN A 229 -19.84 11.48 -0.36
N ASP A 230 -20.17 12.74 -0.65
CA ASP A 230 -20.41 13.23 -2.01
C ASP A 230 -19.16 13.08 -2.90
N LEU A 231 -17.96 13.31 -2.35
CA LEU A 231 -16.70 13.11 -3.04
C LEU A 231 -16.42 11.63 -3.35
N ILE A 232 -16.70 10.75 -2.40
CA ILE A 232 -16.57 9.29 -2.56
C ILE A 232 -17.51 8.81 -3.67
N ASP A 233 -18.75 9.27 -3.66
CA ASP A 233 -19.77 8.88 -4.64
C ASP A 233 -19.44 9.39 -6.04
N GLN A 234 -18.91 10.62 -6.15
CA GLN A 234 -18.46 11.21 -7.41
C GLN A 234 -17.08 10.70 -7.86
N LYS A 235 -16.34 10.01 -7.01
CA LYS A 235 -14.96 9.55 -7.25
C LYS A 235 -14.05 10.69 -7.72
N LYS A 236 -14.08 11.83 -7.04
CA LYS A 236 -13.33 13.02 -7.45
C LYS A 236 -12.33 13.43 -6.37
N VAL A 237 -11.15 13.84 -6.84
CA VAL A 237 -10.20 14.59 -6.02
C VAL A 237 -10.83 15.91 -5.59
N ALA A 238 -10.64 16.31 -4.35
CA ALA A 238 -11.16 17.59 -3.88
C ALA A 238 -10.35 18.19 -2.75
N PHE A 239 -10.55 19.47 -2.57
CA PHE A 239 -9.95 20.27 -1.52
C PHE A 239 -11.05 20.88 -0.67
N ILE A 240 -10.94 20.72 0.66
CA ILE A 240 -11.89 21.26 1.61
C ILE A 240 -11.14 22.13 2.62
N ASN A 241 -11.63 23.33 2.86
CA ASN A 241 -11.17 24.17 3.97
C ASN A 241 -11.75 23.59 5.28
N PHE A 242 -10.91 23.02 6.11
CA PHE A 242 -11.32 22.41 7.36
C PHE A 242 -11.49 23.45 8.47
N ASP A 243 -10.57 24.41 8.51
CA ASP A 243 -10.65 25.60 9.35
C ASP A 243 -9.94 26.79 8.66
N SER A 244 -9.81 27.92 9.36
CA SER A 244 -9.19 29.14 8.80
C SER A 244 -7.72 28.99 8.39
N LYS A 245 -7.03 27.92 8.82
CA LYS A 245 -5.60 27.68 8.60
C LYS A 245 -5.30 26.33 7.97
N THR A 246 -6.25 25.39 8.01
CA THR A 246 -6.05 23.99 7.61
C THR A 246 -6.88 23.69 6.36
N ARG A 247 -6.19 23.31 5.29
CA ARG A 247 -6.81 22.79 4.06
C ARG A 247 -6.54 21.31 3.96
N LEU A 248 -7.54 20.54 3.53
CA LEU A 248 -7.46 19.10 3.36
C LEU A 248 -7.62 18.76 1.88
N LEU A 249 -6.74 17.88 1.42
CA LEU A 249 -6.83 17.22 0.13
C LEU A 249 -7.43 15.83 0.33
N PHE A 250 -8.42 15.49 -0.46
CA PHE A 250 -9.07 14.18 -0.50
C PHE A 250 -8.86 13.54 -1.85
N ILE A 251 -8.33 12.32 -1.87
CA ILE A 251 -8.18 11.49 -3.08
C ILE A 251 -8.85 10.15 -2.81
N PRO A 252 -10.02 9.87 -3.42
CA PRO A 252 -10.71 8.60 -3.26
C PRO A 252 -10.13 7.54 -4.20
N PHE A 253 -9.78 6.37 -3.67
CA PHE A 253 -9.39 5.19 -4.45
C PHE A 253 -10.51 4.16 -4.38
N ILE A 254 -11.35 4.12 -5.41
CA ILE A 254 -12.59 3.34 -5.41
C ILE A 254 -12.71 2.50 -6.69
N SER A 255 -12.65 1.18 -6.51
CA SER A 255 -12.85 0.20 -7.56
C SER A 255 -13.72 -0.96 -7.06
N ILE A 256 -14.29 -1.73 -7.99
CA ILE A 256 -15.01 -2.98 -7.68
C ILE A 256 -14.03 -4.08 -7.22
N ASN A 257 -12.77 -4.00 -7.67
CA ASN A 257 -11.79 -5.06 -7.52
C ASN A 257 -10.91 -4.93 -6.28
N HIS A 258 -10.88 -3.76 -5.62
CA HIS A 258 -10.14 -3.57 -4.37
C HIS A 258 -11.01 -2.89 -3.31
N PRO A 259 -10.66 -3.02 -2.01
CA PRO A 259 -11.33 -2.27 -0.96
C PRO A 259 -11.28 -0.77 -1.21
N PRO A 260 -12.32 -0.01 -0.88
CA PRO A 260 -12.32 1.45 -1.03
C PRO A 260 -11.39 2.09 0.00
N PHE A 261 -10.54 3.01 -0.49
CA PHE A 261 -9.62 3.79 0.33
C PHE A 261 -9.82 5.30 0.09
N LEU A 262 -9.47 6.11 1.09
CA LEU A 262 -9.48 7.56 1.01
C LEU A 262 -8.15 8.10 1.53
N PHE A 263 -7.38 8.74 0.66
CA PHE A 263 -6.20 9.49 1.05
C PHE A 263 -6.63 10.88 1.52
N ILE A 264 -6.13 11.30 2.67
CA ILE A 264 -6.33 12.64 3.22
C ILE A 264 -4.97 13.26 3.46
N GLY A 265 -4.70 14.41 2.84
CA GLY A 265 -3.48 15.19 3.01
C GLY A 265 -3.76 16.55 3.65
N ILE A 266 -2.87 17.00 4.52
CA ILE A 266 -2.91 18.34 5.13
C ILE A 266 -1.89 19.20 4.42
N PHE A 267 -2.31 20.38 3.92
CA PHE A 267 -1.42 21.28 3.18
C PHE A 267 -1.72 22.74 3.47
N GLY A 268 -0.76 23.63 3.16
CA GLY A 268 -0.87 25.06 3.44
C GLY A 268 -0.75 25.98 2.20
N LYS A 269 -0.55 25.40 1.00
CA LYS A 269 -0.36 26.16 -0.25
C LYS A 269 -1.69 26.34 -0.99
N GLU A 270 -1.84 27.38 -1.78
CA GLU A 270 -2.90 27.46 -2.79
C GLU A 270 -2.59 26.49 -3.94
N ILE A 271 -3.61 25.80 -4.41
CA ILE A 271 -3.53 24.77 -5.44
C ILE A 271 -4.21 25.32 -6.68
N ASP A 272 -3.55 25.22 -7.81
CA ASP A 272 -4.09 25.66 -9.08
C ASP A 272 -4.83 24.54 -9.84
N ILE A 273 -5.42 24.90 -10.97
CA ILE A 273 -6.16 23.95 -11.82
C ILE A 273 -5.26 22.85 -12.34
N ILE A 274 -3.99 23.14 -12.57
CA ILE A 274 -3.02 22.20 -13.13
C ILE A 274 -2.64 21.15 -12.10
N ASP A 275 -2.36 21.56 -10.86
CA ASP A 275 -2.13 20.66 -9.74
C ASP A 275 -3.32 19.68 -9.57
N TYR A 276 -4.55 20.16 -9.72
CA TYR A 276 -5.77 19.34 -9.67
C TYR A 276 -5.80 18.28 -10.78
N LEU A 277 -5.46 18.65 -12.01
CA LEU A 277 -5.40 17.71 -13.14
C LEU A 277 -4.35 16.62 -12.92
N VAL A 278 -3.17 17.00 -12.43
CA VAL A 278 -2.10 16.03 -12.16
C VAL A 278 -2.45 15.12 -10.98
N LEU A 279 -3.12 15.63 -9.95
CA LEU A 279 -3.63 14.79 -8.84
C LEU A 279 -4.67 13.78 -9.31
N SER A 280 -5.48 14.12 -10.31
CA SER A 280 -6.41 13.16 -10.94
C SER A 280 -5.67 12.05 -11.69
N ILE A 281 -4.49 12.36 -12.26
CA ILE A 281 -3.61 11.32 -12.84
C ILE A 281 -3.06 10.40 -11.74
N VAL A 282 -2.61 10.96 -10.62
CA VAL A 282 -2.14 10.17 -9.45
C VAL A 282 -3.26 9.27 -8.92
N GLU A 283 -4.49 9.77 -8.82
CA GLU A 283 -5.65 8.99 -8.44
C GLU A 283 -5.88 7.81 -9.37
N ASN A 284 -5.90 8.05 -10.69
CA ASN A 284 -6.08 7.00 -11.69
C ASN A 284 -4.95 5.96 -11.67
N MET A 285 -3.69 6.39 -11.56
CA MET A 285 -2.53 5.49 -11.47
C MET A 285 -2.57 4.67 -10.17
N GLY A 286 -2.89 5.29 -9.06
CA GLY A 286 -3.07 4.63 -7.77
C GLY A 286 -4.19 3.58 -7.80
N ASN A 287 -5.35 3.92 -8.32
CA ASN A 287 -6.47 2.99 -8.51
C ASN A 287 -6.07 1.78 -9.38
N SER A 288 -5.45 2.03 -10.53
CA SER A 288 -5.00 0.98 -11.45
C SER A 288 -3.98 0.06 -10.78
N THR A 289 -3.04 0.60 -10.03
CA THR A 289 -2.01 -0.18 -9.31
C THR A 289 -2.62 -1.05 -8.21
N LEU A 290 -3.52 -0.50 -7.38
CA LEU A 290 -4.24 -1.23 -6.33
C LEU A 290 -5.10 -2.35 -6.92
N GLU A 291 -5.75 -2.09 -8.05
CA GLU A 291 -6.54 -3.07 -8.78
C GLU A 291 -5.68 -4.20 -9.34
N ASN A 292 -4.57 -3.88 -9.99
CA ASN A 292 -3.63 -4.86 -10.54
C ASN A 292 -3.08 -5.80 -9.46
N ILE A 293 -2.67 -5.27 -8.30
CA ILE A 293 -2.21 -6.06 -7.16
C ILE A 293 -3.31 -7.00 -6.67
N THR A 294 -4.53 -6.50 -6.56
CA THR A 294 -5.67 -7.31 -6.10
C THR A 294 -6.02 -8.43 -7.08
N LEU A 295 -6.07 -8.12 -8.37
CA LEU A 295 -6.31 -9.09 -9.44
C LEU A 295 -5.20 -10.13 -9.51
N PHE A 296 -3.93 -9.72 -9.35
CA PHE A 296 -2.79 -10.64 -9.32
C PHE A 296 -2.88 -11.61 -8.14
N LYS A 297 -3.16 -11.11 -6.93
CA LYS A 297 -3.36 -11.94 -5.73
C LYS A 297 -4.51 -12.93 -5.95
N LYS A 298 -5.62 -12.50 -6.53
CA LYS A 298 -6.77 -13.35 -6.84
C LYS A 298 -6.41 -14.41 -7.89
N SER A 299 -5.73 -14.04 -8.97
CA SER A 299 -5.26 -14.95 -10.02
C SER A 299 -4.30 -16.00 -9.47
N LYS A 300 -3.31 -15.59 -8.66
CA LYS A 300 -2.37 -16.50 -7.99
C LYS A 300 -3.10 -17.54 -7.11
N LYS A 301 -4.08 -17.09 -6.33
CA LYS A 301 -4.90 -17.98 -5.51
C LYS A 301 -5.69 -18.99 -6.36
N LEU A 302 -6.32 -18.52 -7.43
CA LEU A 302 -7.08 -19.40 -8.34
C LEU A 302 -6.17 -20.41 -9.05
N THR A 303 -4.97 -20.00 -9.45
CA THR A 303 -3.98 -20.91 -10.06
C THR A 303 -3.53 -21.98 -9.07
N GLN A 304 -3.25 -21.61 -7.82
CA GLN A 304 -2.91 -22.55 -6.77
C GLN A 304 -4.06 -23.55 -6.50
N GLU A 305 -5.30 -23.09 -6.47
CA GLU A 305 -6.47 -23.95 -6.30
C GLU A 305 -6.66 -24.91 -7.49
N ARG A 306 -6.45 -24.44 -8.72
CA ARG A 306 -6.52 -25.27 -9.93
C ARG A 306 -5.44 -26.36 -9.92
N GLU A 307 -4.20 -25.99 -9.61
CA GLU A 307 -3.08 -26.92 -9.54
C GLU A 307 -3.29 -27.97 -8.43
N ARG A 308 -3.77 -27.55 -7.27
CA ARG A 308 -4.13 -28.43 -6.17
C ARG A 308 -5.21 -29.46 -6.57
N ASN A 309 -6.23 -29.02 -7.31
CA ASN A 309 -7.28 -29.89 -7.82
C ASN A 309 -6.78 -30.82 -8.95
N ARG A 310 -5.81 -30.36 -9.77
CA ARG A 310 -5.17 -31.18 -10.80
C ARG A 310 -4.38 -32.32 -10.16
N LEU A 311 -3.50 -31.98 -9.22
CA LEU A 311 -2.70 -32.95 -8.48
C LEU A 311 -3.58 -33.98 -7.73
N ALA A 312 -4.66 -33.52 -7.12
CA ALA A 312 -5.60 -34.42 -6.45
C ALA A 312 -6.23 -35.43 -7.42
N ARG A 313 -6.55 -35.02 -8.64
CA ARG A 313 -7.08 -35.95 -9.67
C ARG A 313 -6.02 -36.96 -10.15
N GLU A 314 -4.81 -36.48 -10.43
CA GLU A 314 -3.71 -37.33 -10.90
C GLU A 314 -3.33 -38.41 -9.86
N LEU A 315 -3.25 -38.01 -8.59
CA LEU A 315 -3.02 -38.94 -7.49
C LEU A 315 -4.16 -39.96 -7.35
N HIS A 316 -5.40 -39.51 -7.50
CA HIS A 316 -6.56 -40.39 -7.40
C HIS A 316 -6.58 -41.45 -8.50
N TYR A 317 -6.40 -41.04 -9.76
CA TYR A 317 -6.46 -41.99 -10.89
C TYR A 317 -5.18 -42.82 -11.05
N GLY A 318 -4.01 -42.23 -10.77
CA GLY A 318 -2.75 -42.92 -10.92
C GLY A 318 -2.45 -43.84 -9.74
N LEU A 319 -2.09 -43.21 -8.60
CA LEU A 319 -1.52 -43.96 -7.46
C LEU A 319 -2.57 -44.85 -6.76
N ALA A 320 -3.78 -44.34 -6.51
CA ALA A 320 -4.82 -45.11 -5.83
C ALA A 320 -5.26 -46.34 -6.64
N GLN A 321 -5.29 -46.22 -7.98
CA GLN A 321 -5.65 -47.34 -8.85
C GLN A 321 -4.57 -48.40 -8.92
N ILE A 322 -3.27 -48.00 -8.99
CA ILE A 322 -2.14 -48.95 -8.96
C ILE A 322 -2.15 -49.72 -7.64
N LEU A 323 -2.26 -49.03 -6.51
CA LEU A 323 -2.28 -49.68 -5.19
C LEU A 323 -3.48 -50.63 -5.01
N ALA A 324 -4.66 -50.26 -5.53
CA ALA A 324 -5.85 -51.11 -5.50
C ALA A 324 -5.67 -52.37 -6.36
N SER A 325 -5.08 -52.24 -7.57
CA SER A 325 -4.77 -53.38 -8.43
C SER A 325 -3.73 -54.30 -7.76
N THR A 326 -2.71 -53.73 -7.15
CA THR A 326 -1.71 -54.50 -6.38
C THR A 326 -2.36 -55.28 -5.25
N GLN A 327 -3.33 -54.73 -4.54
CA GLN A 327 -4.08 -55.40 -3.47
C GLN A 327 -4.82 -56.64 -4.01
N ILE A 328 -5.41 -56.54 -5.20
CA ILE A 328 -6.09 -57.64 -5.87
C ILE A 328 -5.10 -58.76 -6.23
N TYR A 329 -3.94 -58.42 -6.83
CA TYR A 329 -2.93 -59.42 -7.14
C TYR A 329 -2.34 -60.11 -5.91
N LEU A 330 -2.11 -59.37 -4.82
CA LEU A 330 -1.68 -59.92 -3.54
C LEU A 330 -2.71 -60.89 -2.92
N HIS A 331 -3.99 -60.64 -3.15
CA HIS A 331 -5.06 -61.55 -2.71
C HIS A 331 -5.09 -62.83 -3.54
N PHE A 332 -4.91 -62.74 -4.87
CA PHE A 332 -4.79 -63.93 -5.71
C PHE A 332 -3.56 -64.78 -5.34
N LEU A 333 -2.43 -64.14 -5.06
CA LEU A 333 -1.22 -64.83 -4.64
C LEU A 333 -1.40 -65.55 -3.29
N GLU A 334 -2.08 -64.93 -2.33
CA GLU A 334 -2.39 -65.53 -1.04
C GLU A 334 -3.24 -66.80 -1.19
N ASN A 335 -4.24 -66.77 -2.08
CA ASN A 335 -5.09 -67.95 -2.34
C ASN A 335 -4.40 -69.06 -3.12
N ALA A 336 -3.29 -68.73 -3.80
CA ALA A 336 -2.51 -69.70 -4.59
C ALA A 336 -1.38 -70.43 -3.79
N LEU A 337 -1.04 -69.88 -2.60
CA LEU A 337 -0.02 -70.46 -1.74
C LEU A 337 -0.63 -71.60 -0.86
N SER A 338 0.07 -72.74 -0.76
CA SER A 338 -0.29 -73.85 0.14
C SER A 338 0.22 -73.59 1.56
N GLU A 339 -0.39 -74.20 2.57
CA GLU A 339 -0.01 -74.07 3.98
C GLU A 339 1.45 -74.40 4.29
N ASP A 340 2.13 -75.22 3.42
CA ASP A 340 3.53 -75.57 3.56
C ASP A 340 4.50 -74.43 3.26
N ASN A 341 4.05 -73.36 2.64
CA ASN A 341 4.84 -72.17 2.23
C ASN A 341 4.89 -71.07 3.31
N ARG A 342 5.20 -71.42 4.55
CA ARG A 342 5.12 -70.51 5.71
C ARG A 342 5.91 -69.20 5.54
N GLU A 343 7.14 -69.24 5.02
CA GLU A 343 8.01 -68.09 4.82
C GLU A 343 7.45 -67.17 3.75
N GLN A 344 6.93 -67.73 2.64
CA GLN A 344 6.32 -66.96 1.57
C GLN A 344 5.02 -66.28 2.03
N ILE A 345 4.22 -66.96 2.85
CA ILE A 345 3.00 -66.40 3.45
C ILE A 345 3.34 -65.23 4.38
N GLU A 346 4.43 -65.31 5.15
CA GLU A 346 4.85 -64.24 6.04
C GLU A 346 5.32 -62.98 5.27
N ILE A 347 6.10 -63.19 4.19
CA ILE A 347 6.51 -62.13 3.27
C ILE A 347 5.27 -61.48 2.62
N LEU A 348 4.32 -62.28 2.15
CA LEU A 348 3.09 -61.81 1.52
C LEU A 348 2.25 -60.96 2.49
N LYS A 349 2.12 -61.37 3.74
CA LYS A 349 1.45 -60.57 4.79
C LYS A 349 2.13 -59.24 4.99
N LYS A 350 3.46 -59.16 4.98
CA LYS A 350 4.21 -57.89 5.07
C LYS A 350 3.95 -57.00 3.85
N ILE A 351 3.96 -57.55 2.63
CA ILE A 351 3.67 -56.77 1.41
C ILE A 351 2.23 -56.28 1.43
N LYS A 352 1.26 -57.10 1.83
CA LYS A 352 -0.16 -56.67 1.98
C LYS A 352 -0.31 -55.51 2.96
N SER A 353 0.38 -55.59 4.10
CA SER A 353 0.34 -54.48 5.08
C SER A 353 0.95 -53.20 4.54
N LEU A 354 2.08 -53.27 3.84
CA LEU A 354 2.71 -52.09 3.19
C LEU A 354 1.83 -51.51 2.09
N ASN A 355 1.18 -52.35 1.27
CA ASN A 355 0.27 -51.89 0.23
C ASN A 355 -0.99 -51.21 0.84
N SER A 356 -1.55 -51.77 1.91
CA SER A 356 -2.66 -51.18 2.64
C SER A 356 -2.29 -49.81 3.25
N LEU A 357 -1.08 -49.69 3.80
CA LEU A 357 -0.52 -48.41 4.25
C LEU A 357 -0.42 -47.41 3.10
N GLY A 358 0.07 -47.82 1.94
CA GLY A 358 0.16 -46.99 0.74
C GLY A 358 -1.20 -46.49 0.27
N ILE A 359 -2.24 -47.35 0.30
CA ILE A 359 -3.63 -46.94 -0.02
C ILE A 359 -4.15 -45.91 0.98
N GLU A 360 -3.92 -46.11 2.26
CA GLU A 360 -4.35 -45.16 3.30
C GLU A 360 -3.63 -43.83 3.17
N GLU A 361 -2.32 -43.85 2.94
CA GLU A 361 -1.52 -42.63 2.75
C GLU A 361 -1.96 -41.84 1.50
N SER A 362 -2.17 -42.55 0.40
CA SER A 362 -2.73 -41.95 -0.82
C SER A 362 -4.08 -41.29 -0.58
N ARG A 363 -5.00 -41.94 0.13
CA ARG A 363 -6.31 -41.38 0.51
C ARG A 363 -6.15 -40.19 1.44
N PHE A 364 -5.17 -40.23 2.35
CA PHE A 364 -4.88 -39.10 3.24
C PHE A 364 -4.39 -37.89 2.47
N ILE A 365 -3.42 -38.01 1.58
CA ILE A 365 -2.91 -36.94 0.71
C ILE A 365 -4.02 -36.37 -0.16
N LEU A 366 -4.89 -37.22 -0.74
CA LEU A 366 -6.05 -36.79 -1.51
C LEU A 366 -7.04 -35.95 -0.68
N SER A 367 -7.25 -36.35 0.56
CA SER A 367 -8.12 -35.62 1.49
C SER A 367 -7.52 -34.25 1.85
N GLU A 368 -6.21 -34.16 1.95
CA GLU A 368 -5.47 -32.91 2.18
C GLU A 368 -5.57 -31.96 1.00
N LEU A 369 -5.43 -32.48 -0.22
CA LEU A 369 -5.54 -31.69 -1.45
C LEU A 369 -6.96 -31.18 -1.71
N LYS A 370 -8.01 -31.92 -1.31
CA LYS A 370 -9.42 -31.55 -1.54
C LYS A 370 -10.08 -30.88 -0.34
N GLY A 371 -9.55 -31.10 0.88
CA GLY A 371 -10.18 -30.67 2.12
C GLY A 371 -10.08 -29.15 2.34
N LYS A 372 -11.21 -28.52 2.66
CA LYS A 372 -11.25 -27.14 3.15
C LYS A 372 -11.05 -27.14 4.66
N PRO A 373 -10.41 -26.08 5.23
CA PRO A 373 -10.38 -25.92 6.69
C PRO A 373 -11.80 -25.96 7.25
N ILE A 374 -11.97 -26.55 8.42
CA ILE A 374 -13.27 -26.64 9.10
C ILE A 374 -13.33 -25.64 10.25
N THR A 375 -14.53 -25.21 10.59
CA THR A 375 -14.76 -24.36 11.77
C THR A 375 -14.58 -25.15 13.06
N THR A 376 -14.25 -24.45 14.13
CA THR A 376 -14.13 -25.04 15.47
C THR A 376 -15.43 -25.72 15.94
N ALA A 377 -16.58 -25.16 15.59
CA ALA A 377 -17.87 -25.78 15.87
C ALA A 377 -18.03 -27.12 15.16
N GLN A 378 -17.76 -27.18 13.84
CA GLN A 378 -17.80 -28.44 13.07
C GLN A 378 -16.81 -29.49 13.60
N PHE A 379 -15.64 -29.06 14.07
CA PHE A 379 -14.65 -29.98 14.66
C PHE A 379 -15.17 -30.58 15.96
N LYS A 380 -15.74 -29.76 16.85
CA LYS A 380 -16.36 -30.20 18.09
C LYS A 380 -17.49 -31.19 17.84
N ASP A 381 -18.40 -30.89 16.89
CA ASP A 381 -19.51 -31.77 16.52
C ASP A 381 -18.99 -33.14 16.02
N LYS A 382 -17.92 -33.16 15.20
CA LYS A 382 -17.34 -34.40 14.70
C LYS A 382 -16.66 -35.25 15.79
N ILE A 383 -16.02 -34.61 16.77
CA ILE A 383 -15.47 -35.31 17.94
C ILE A 383 -16.60 -35.94 18.76
N ASN A 384 -17.67 -35.20 19.04
CA ASN A 384 -18.81 -35.70 19.76
C ASN A 384 -19.51 -36.87 19.03
N GLU A 385 -19.74 -36.71 17.70
CA GLU A 385 -20.32 -37.76 16.86
C GLU A 385 -19.48 -39.04 16.93
N MET A 386 -18.16 -38.92 16.78
CA MET A 386 -17.26 -40.08 16.86
C MET A 386 -17.25 -40.71 18.24
N THR A 387 -17.18 -39.93 19.30
CA THR A 387 -17.11 -40.42 20.67
C THR A 387 -18.42 -41.17 21.05
N ASN A 388 -19.56 -40.67 20.59
CA ASN A 388 -20.85 -41.31 20.82
C ASN A 388 -20.95 -42.73 20.23
N LEU A 389 -20.18 -43.05 19.18
CA LEU A 389 -20.14 -44.40 18.61
C LEU A 389 -19.50 -45.43 19.56
N PHE A 390 -18.72 -44.98 20.56
CA PHE A 390 -17.97 -45.82 21.50
C PHE A 390 -18.60 -45.78 22.91
N VAL A 391 -19.70 -45.07 23.14
CA VAL A 391 -20.44 -45.08 24.40
C VAL A 391 -21.22 -46.38 24.49
N THR A 392 -20.97 -47.13 25.56
CA THR A 392 -21.66 -48.42 25.87
C THR A 392 -22.25 -48.36 27.28
N PRO A 393 -23.22 -49.22 27.66
CA PRO A 393 -23.78 -49.25 28.99
C PRO A 393 -22.79 -49.45 30.14
N GLY A 394 -21.56 -49.88 29.83
CA GLY A 394 -20.52 -50.18 30.82
C GLY A 394 -19.44 -49.09 30.93
N ASN A 395 -19.47 -48.03 30.11
CA ASN A 395 -18.43 -47.00 30.13
C ASN A 395 -19.02 -45.58 30.21
N ARG A 396 -18.21 -44.62 30.72
CA ARG A 396 -18.49 -43.19 30.74
C ARG A 396 -17.39 -42.44 30.01
N ILE A 397 -17.76 -41.66 28.98
CA ILE A 397 -16.79 -40.87 28.20
C ILE A 397 -17.04 -39.40 28.51
N GLY A 398 -16.08 -38.72 29.12
CA GLY A 398 -16.07 -37.29 29.36
C GLY A 398 -15.22 -36.56 28.33
N ILE A 399 -15.74 -35.46 27.76
CA ILE A 399 -15.02 -34.62 26.79
C ILE A 399 -14.88 -33.24 27.36
N ASP A 400 -13.62 -32.73 27.45
CA ASP A 400 -13.31 -31.34 27.73
C ASP A 400 -12.71 -30.71 26.45
N TYR A 401 -13.42 -29.72 25.89
CA TYR A 401 -13.09 -29.11 24.63
C TYR A 401 -12.76 -27.62 24.83
N ARG A 402 -11.47 -27.25 24.60
CA ARG A 402 -10.94 -25.88 24.79
C ARG A 402 -10.16 -25.45 23.54
N VAL A 403 -10.85 -25.36 22.42
CA VAL A 403 -10.25 -24.90 21.16
C VAL A 403 -10.85 -23.54 20.81
N GLU A 404 -10.01 -22.50 20.77
CA GLU A 404 -10.40 -21.09 20.57
C GLU A 404 -10.12 -20.57 19.14
N THR A 405 -9.42 -21.36 18.28
CA THR A 405 -9.15 -20.96 16.91
C THR A 405 -10.40 -21.02 16.03
N GLU A 406 -10.59 -20.06 15.13
CA GLU A 406 -11.77 -20.05 14.26
C GLU A 406 -11.83 -21.21 13.26
N LYS A 407 -10.68 -21.59 12.72
CA LYS A 407 -10.57 -22.61 11.66
C LYS A 407 -9.42 -23.56 11.95
N ILE A 408 -9.63 -24.82 11.64
CA ILE A 408 -8.66 -25.89 11.80
C ILE A 408 -8.31 -26.43 10.41
N PRO A 409 -7.00 -26.57 10.06
CA PRO A 409 -6.60 -27.18 8.81
C PRO A 409 -7.17 -28.60 8.68
N TYR A 410 -7.68 -28.93 7.49
CA TYR A 410 -8.37 -30.20 7.24
C TYR A 410 -7.50 -31.41 7.60
N ARG A 411 -6.19 -31.36 7.36
CA ARG A 411 -5.25 -32.44 7.70
C ARG A 411 -5.18 -32.70 9.21
N ILE A 412 -5.15 -31.64 10.02
CA ILE A 412 -5.10 -31.73 11.48
C ILE A 412 -6.40 -32.33 11.99
N TYR A 413 -7.52 -31.84 11.50
CA TYR A 413 -8.84 -32.37 11.78
C TYR A 413 -8.93 -33.87 11.53
N LYS A 414 -8.55 -34.33 10.32
CA LYS A 414 -8.60 -35.73 9.96
C LYS A 414 -7.65 -36.58 10.80
N MET A 415 -6.45 -36.08 11.10
CA MET A 415 -5.48 -36.78 11.93
C MET A 415 -6.00 -36.98 13.35
N ILE A 416 -6.51 -35.91 13.97
CA ILE A 416 -7.08 -35.99 15.34
C ILE A 416 -8.22 -37.00 15.41
N LEU A 417 -9.14 -36.97 14.43
CA LEU A 417 -10.24 -37.94 14.39
C LEU A 417 -9.74 -39.38 14.21
N LYS A 418 -8.73 -39.61 13.37
CA LYS A 418 -8.17 -40.96 13.17
C LYS A 418 -7.48 -41.47 14.43
N ILE A 419 -6.71 -40.60 15.11
CA ILE A 419 -6.07 -40.96 16.39
C ILE A 419 -7.12 -41.28 17.43
N LEU A 420 -8.16 -40.44 17.54
CA LEU A 420 -9.25 -40.64 18.49
C LEU A 420 -9.99 -41.94 18.21
N GLN A 421 -10.33 -42.24 16.96
CA GLN A 421 -10.98 -43.48 16.54
C GLN A 421 -10.17 -44.73 16.92
N GLU A 422 -8.89 -44.73 16.60
CA GLU A 422 -8.01 -45.86 16.89
C GLU A 422 -7.82 -46.06 18.41
N THR A 423 -7.62 -44.93 19.12
CA THR A 423 -7.49 -44.94 20.57
C THR A 423 -8.75 -45.51 21.25
N LEU A 424 -9.94 -45.00 20.85
CA LEU A 424 -11.21 -45.49 21.40
C LEU A 424 -11.49 -46.96 21.04
N SER A 425 -11.12 -47.39 19.81
CA SER A 425 -11.21 -48.81 19.42
C SER A 425 -10.30 -49.70 20.26
N ASN A 426 -9.07 -49.25 20.56
CA ASN A 426 -8.15 -50.00 21.42
C ASN A 426 -8.65 -50.08 22.85
N ILE A 427 -9.21 -49.00 23.40
CA ILE A 427 -9.82 -49.01 24.73
C ILE A 427 -10.97 -50.00 24.76
N GLN A 428 -11.89 -49.96 23.79
CA GLN A 428 -13.02 -50.85 23.72
C GLN A 428 -12.62 -52.34 23.61
N LYS A 429 -11.58 -52.65 22.83
CA LYS A 429 -11.16 -54.03 22.61
C LYS A 429 -10.29 -54.61 23.73
N HIS A 430 -9.46 -53.75 24.37
CA HIS A 430 -8.36 -54.25 25.18
C HIS A 430 -8.33 -53.69 26.61
N ALA A 431 -8.93 -52.51 26.90
CA ALA A 431 -8.66 -51.82 28.16
C ALA A 431 -9.62 -52.25 29.32
N GLN A 432 -10.80 -52.75 29.05
CA GLN A 432 -11.86 -53.01 30.06
C GLN A 432 -12.12 -51.75 30.96
N ALA A 433 -11.99 -50.56 30.38
CA ALA A 433 -12.14 -49.31 31.09
C ALA A 433 -13.60 -48.94 31.26
N ASP A 434 -13.96 -48.42 32.43
CA ASP A 434 -15.30 -47.86 32.73
C ASP A 434 -15.35 -46.34 32.66
N LYS A 435 -14.17 -45.69 32.63
CA LYS A 435 -14.03 -44.26 32.53
C LYS A 435 -12.99 -43.87 31.47
N ILE A 436 -13.44 -43.04 30.52
CA ILE A 436 -12.56 -42.49 29.46
C ILE A 436 -12.68 -40.95 29.53
N THR A 437 -11.56 -40.26 29.51
CA THR A 437 -11.49 -38.78 29.50
C THR A 437 -10.76 -38.31 28.25
N ILE A 438 -11.36 -37.40 27.51
CA ILE A 438 -10.82 -36.81 26.29
C ILE A 438 -10.68 -35.33 26.49
N HIS A 439 -9.48 -34.79 26.31
CA HIS A 439 -9.25 -33.35 26.28
C HIS A 439 -8.75 -32.93 24.90
N VAL A 440 -9.41 -31.93 24.31
CA VAL A 440 -9.00 -31.31 23.05
C VAL A 440 -8.81 -29.83 23.28
N ALA A 441 -7.59 -29.33 23.08
CA ALA A 441 -7.26 -27.94 23.31
C ALA A 441 -6.34 -27.41 22.21
N ASN A 442 -6.25 -26.10 22.07
CA ASN A 442 -5.20 -25.47 21.28
C ASN A 442 -4.34 -24.57 22.16
N SER A 443 -3.05 -24.48 21.83
CA SER A 443 -2.10 -23.60 22.44
C SER A 443 -1.06 -23.16 21.42
N LYS A 444 -0.83 -21.85 21.24
CA LYS A 444 0.24 -21.28 20.41
C LYS A 444 0.43 -21.98 19.06
N ARG A 445 -0.59 -22.12 18.23
CA ARG A 445 -0.55 -22.79 16.92
C ARG A 445 -0.27 -24.31 16.99
N GLN A 446 -0.76 -24.96 18.04
CA GLN A 446 -0.75 -26.42 18.17
C GLN A 446 -2.11 -26.91 18.60
N ILE A 447 -2.60 -28.02 18.02
CA ILE A 447 -3.73 -28.77 18.56
C ILE A 447 -3.18 -29.87 19.46
N ILE A 448 -3.79 -30.00 20.64
CA ILE A 448 -3.43 -30.99 21.65
C ILE A 448 -4.63 -31.91 21.84
N LEU A 449 -4.43 -33.20 21.63
CA LEU A 449 -5.36 -34.25 22.01
C LEU A 449 -4.75 -35.04 23.17
N PHE A 450 -5.51 -35.22 24.23
CA PHE A 450 -5.18 -36.08 25.35
C PHE A 450 -6.35 -37.03 25.58
N VAL A 451 -6.07 -38.33 25.67
CA VAL A 451 -7.04 -39.38 25.96
C VAL A 451 -6.49 -40.22 27.08
N GLU A 452 -7.31 -40.41 28.12
CA GLU A 452 -6.97 -41.20 29.30
C GLU A 452 -8.08 -42.21 29.59
N ASP A 453 -7.72 -43.44 29.84
CA ASP A 453 -8.60 -44.50 30.32
C ASP A 453 -8.10 -45.07 31.67
N ASN A 454 -9.01 -45.62 32.45
CA ASN A 454 -8.74 -46.27 33.73
C ASN A 454 -8.73 -47.80 33.63
N GLY A 455 -8.46 -48.35 32.47
CA GLY A 455 -8.47 -49.80 32.21
C GLY A 455 -7.24 -50.54 32.75
N ILE A 456 -7.07 -51.77 32.25
CA ILE A 456 -5.98 -52.69 32.70
C ILE A 456 -4.59 -52.22 32.32
N GLY A 457 -4.46 -51.27 31.35
CA GLY A 457 -3.18 -50.82 30.85
C GLY A 457 -2.33 -51.91 30.20
N PHE A 458 -1.14 -51.56 29.78
CA PHE A 458 -0.18 -52.47 29.19
C PHE A 458 1.27 -51.95 29.38
N ASP A 459 2.25 -52.81 29.14
CA ASP A 459 3.67 -52.40 29.14
C ASP A 459 4.09 -51.91 27.74
N PRO A 460 4.44 -50.62 27.58
CA PRO A 460 4.82 -50.06 26.29
C PRO A 460 6.09 -50.69 25.68
N GLU A 461 7.01 -51.20 26.48
CA GLU A 461 8.28 -51.81 26.04
C GLU A 461 8.06 -53.16 25.32
N ILE A 462 7.04 -53.90 25.70
CA ILE A 462 6.66 -55.18 25.06
C ILE A 462 6.10 -54.99 23.64
N ILE A 463 5.56 -53.80 23.35
CA ILE A 463 5.00 -53.47 22.02
C ILE A 463 6.10 -53.29 20.96
N ASP A 464 7.26 -52.81 21.32
CA ASP A 464 8.37 -52.60 20.37
C ASP A 464 9.04 -53.92 19.97
N GLU A 465 8.95 -54.98 20.81
CA GLU A 465 9.55 -56.31 20.56
C GLU A 465 8.64 -57.29 19.79
N LYS A 466 7.32 -57.20 19.95
CA LYS A 466 6.35 -58.12 19.29
C LYS A 466 5.72 -57.49 18.05
N GLY A 467 6.47 -57.40 16.98
CA GLY A 467 6.18 -56.65 15.76
C GLY A 467 4.92 -56.94 14.93
N ALA A 468 4.02 -57.84 15.31
CA ALA A 468 2.91 -58.26 14.43
C ALA A 468 1.51 -57.87 14.89
N GLU A 469 1.25 -57.60 16.16
CA GLU A 469 -0.11 -57.34 16.69
C GLU A 469 -0.42 -55.86 17.00
N HIS A 470 0.56 -54.94 16.92
CA HIS A 470 0.40 -53.58 17.37
C HIS A 470 0.63 -52.51 16.28
N PHE A 471 0.36 -52.82 15.02
CA PHE A 471 0.53 -51.91 13.87
C PHE A 471 -0.22 -50.57 14.00
N GLY A 472 -1.35 -50.54 14.74
CA GLY A 472 -2.17 -49.36 14.87
C GLY A 472 -1.45 -48.18 15.54
N LEU A 473 -0.85 -48.40 16.71
CA LEU A 473 -0.17 -47.34 17.49
C LEU A 473 1.15 -46.87 16.87
N GLN A 474 1.92 -47.79 16.27
CA GLN A 474 3.14 -47.43 15.53
C GLN A 474 2.80 -46.55 14.31
N ASN A 475 1.79 -46.93 13.54
CA ASN A 475 1.30 -46.15 12.41
C ASN A 475 0.83 -44.75 12.83
N LEU A 476 0.15 -44.61 13.97
CA LEU A 476 -0.26 -43.31 14.48
C LEU A 476 0.94 -42.45 14.89
N ARG A 477 1.95 -43.04 15.56
CA ARG A 477 3.19 -42.36 15.95
C ARG A 477 3.93 -41.81 14.71
N GLU A 478 4.05 -42.61 13.64
CA GLU A 478 4.71 -42.19 12.41
C GLU A 478 3.98 -41.11 11.66
N ARG A 479 2.66 -41.19 11.57
CA ARG A 479 1.81 -40.15 10.97
C ARG A 479 1.86 -38.82 11.72
N VAL A 480 1.86 -38.85 13.06
CA VAL A 480 2.04 -37.62 13.87
C VAL A 480 3.42 -37.04 13.64
N ARG A 481 4.46 -37.87 13.45
CA ARG A 481 5.82 -37.43 13.13
C ARG A 481 5.91 -36.75 11.76
N ILE A 482 5.22 -37.25 10.75
CA ILE A 482 5.12 -36.63 9.42
C ILE A 482 4.54 -35.20 9.53
N LEU A 483 3.58 -35.01 10.42
CA LEU A 483 3.00 -33.69 10.72
C LEU A 483 3.85 -32.84 11.68
N ARG A 484 5.14 -33.23 11.89
CA ARG A 484 6.05 -32.58 12.86
C ARG A 484 5.45 -32.49 14.27
N GLY A 485 4.53 -33.40 14.59
CA GLY A 485 3.89 -33.49 15.88
C GLY A 485 4.67 -34.33 16.88
N LYS A 486 4.22 -34.34 18.12
CA LYS A 486 4.75 -35.18 19.20
C LYS A 486 3.66 -36.13 19.65
N PHE A 487 3.99 -37.42 19.76
CA PHE A 487 3.12 -38.48 20.22
C PHE A 487 3.74 -39.16 21.46
N LYS A 488 3.02 -39.20 22.56
CA LYS A 488 3.47 -39.82 23.80
C LYS A 488 2.38 -40.76 24.30
N ILE A 489 2.79 -41.99 24.70
CA ILE A 489 1.97 -42.97 25.41
C ILE A 489 2.59 -43.17 26.76
N ASP A 490 1.76 -43.23 27.78
CA ASP A 490 2.11 -43.58 29.16
C ASP A 490 1.07 -44.61 29.63
N SER A 491 1.50 -45.84 29.82
CA SER A 491 0.65 -46.96 30.23
C SER A 491 1.40 -47.86 31.20
N LYS A 492 0.66 -48.43 32.16
CA LYS A 492 1.20 -49.38 33.13
C LYS A 492 0.10 -50.37 33.47
N LEU A 493 0.46 -51.65 33.61
CA LEU A 493 -0.46 -52.69 34.04
C LEU A 493 -1.21 -52.32 35.34
N GLY A 494 -2.52 -52.38 35.31
CA GLY A 494 -3.40 -52.02 36.40
C GLY A 494 -3.65 -50.51 36.62
N SER A 495 -3.10 -49.62 35.73
CA SER A 495 -3.18 -48.17 35.92
C SER A 495 -3.78 -47.42 34.72
N GLY A 496 -4.27 -48.14 33.70
CA GLY A 496 -4.84 -47.56 32.48
C GLY A 496 -3.80 -47.04 31.51
N THR A 497 -4.28 -46.25 30.51
CA THR A 497 -3.43 -45.71 29.46
C THR A 497 -3.70 -44.24 29.26
N LYS A 498 -2.62 -43.45 29.00
CA LYS A 498 -2.66 -42.04 28.65
C LYS A 498 -1.97 -41.82 27.31
N ILE A 499 -2.68 -41.24 26.38
CA ILE A 499 -2.14 -40.88 25.05
C ILE A 499 -2.20 -39.36 24.93
N MET A 500 -1.05 -38.74 24.62
CA MET A 500 -0.92 -37.33 24.37
C MET A 500 -0.38 -37.09 22.97
N VAL A 501 -1.08 -36.29 22.19
CA VAL A 501 -0.68 -35.88 20.84
C VAL A 501 -0.67 -34.37 20.74
N LYS A 502 0.40 -33.81 20.20
CA LYS A 502 0.56 -32.37 19.92
C LYS A 502 0.93 -32.20 18.46
N ILE A 503 0.10 -31.53 17.68
CA ILE A 503 0.34 -31.33 16.24
C ILE A 503 0.40 -29.81 15.97
N PRO A 504 1.55 -29.29 15.48
CA PRO A 504 1.65 -27.91 15.09
C PRO A 504 0.86 -27.63 13.82
N TYR A 505 0.30 -26.43 13.69
CA TYR A 505 -0.31 -25.94 12.45
C TYR A 505 0.03 -24.48 12.24
N GLU A 506 0.20 -24.10 10.98
CA GLU A 506 0.32 -22.71 10.59
C GLU A 506 -1.08 -22.20 10.24
N GLU A 507 -1.53 -21.14 10.85
CA GLU A 507 -2.65 -20.38 10.33
C GLU A 507 -2.21 -19.82 8.98
N ASN A 508 -2.89 -20.22 7.90
CA ASN A 508 -2.64 -19.65 6.59
C ASN A 508 -2.84 -18.13 6.70
N GLU A 509 -1.76 -17.37 6.57
CA GLU A 509 -1.75 -15.90 6.55
C GLU A 509 -2.67 -15.30 5.47
N SER A 510 -3.27 -16.12 4.61
CA SER A 510 -4.17 -15.70 3.55
C SER A 510 -5.49 -15.10 4.01
N ASN A 511 -5.83 -15.11 5.31
CA ASN A 511 -7.04 -14.48 5.84
C ASN A 511 -6.80 -13.24 6.72
N LEU A 512 -5.55 -12.96 7.13
CA LEU A 512 -5.24 -11.75 7.90
C LEU A 512 -5.10 -10.49 7.03
N SER A 513 -4.97 -10.63 5.71
CA SER A 513 -4.82 -9.49 4.79
C SER A 513 -6.12 -8.95 4.21
N LEU A 514 -7.28 -9.52 4.56
CA LEU A 514 -8.59 -9.03 4.08
C LEU A 514 -9.46 -8.48 5.22
N GLU A 515 -9.09 -8.68 6.49
CA GLU A 515 -9.82 -8.16 7.65
C GLU A 515 -8.96 -7.27 8.57
N GLY A 516 -7.68 -7.03 8.24
CA GLY A 516 -6.79 -6.12 8.95
C GLY A 516 -6.92 -4.67 8.46
#